data_36980e6a0dcab18bafc16e0a8f251285
#
_entry.id   36980e6a0dcab18bafc16e0a8f251285
#
_cell.length_a   1.000
_cell.length_b   1.000
_cell.length_c   1.000
_cell.angle_alpha   90.00
_cell.angle_beta   90.00
_cell.angle_gamma   90.00
#
_symmetry.space_group_name_H-M   'P 1'
#
loop_
_entity.id
_entity.type
_entity.pdbx_description
1 polymer ?
#
loop_
_entity_poly.entity_id
_entity_poly.type
_entity_poly.pdbx_seq_one_letter_code
_entity_poly.pdbx_strand_id
1 'polypeptide(L)'
;MKGYWKISSLGWLIVIAMFAVAIMEWSSAPDQIAAHWNGAGQVDGYGGKFAGLLLVPIIATLIWSLLNFGAWRYRRQFDRGVRNAFFLFAYALLLLQGSLFAAQILYVRGFVINVTYIIGPGLVFIFIAVGCLVVFAARKKLRENHVPPFSTPT
;
A
#
# COMPACT_ATOMS: atom_id res chain seq x y z
N MET A 1 3.12 -6.81 21.68
CA MET A 1 3.47 -7.60 20.49
C MET A 1 2.25 -8.21 19.77
N LYS A 2 1.20 -8.64 20.49
CA LYS A 2 0.01 -9.31 19.88
C LYS A 2 -0.72 -8.46 18.80
N GLY A 3 -0.75 -7.12 18.89
CA GLY A 3 -1.42 -6.26 17.91
C GLY A 3 -0.68 -6.09 16.57
N TYR A 4 0.65 -6.10 16.57
CA TYR A 4 1.48 -5.97 15.37
C TYR A 4 1.21 -7.11 14.37
N TRP A 5 1.28 -8.37 14.84
CA TRP A 5 1.07 -9.53 13.99
C TRP A 5 -0.33 -9.60 13.38
N LYS A 6 -1.37 -9.19 14.14
CA LYS A 6 -2.74 -9.14 13.63
C LYS A 6 -2.90 -8.12 12.50
N ILE A 7 -2.28 -6.95 12.63
CA ILE A 7 -2.31 -5.92 11.57
C ILE A 7 -1.52 -6.42 10.35
N SER A 8 -0.31 -6.94 10.54
CA SER A 8 0.50 -7.44 9.44
C SER A 8 -0.15 -8.61 8.68
N SER A 9 -0.80 -9.54 9.37
CA SER A 9 -1.43 -10.71 8.75
C SER A 9 -2.60 -10.35 7.83
N LEU A 10 -3.38 -9.31 8.14
CA LEU A 10 -4.46 -8.86 7.26
C LEU A 10 -3.94 -8.39 5.90
N GLY A 11 -2.81 -7.67 5.85
CA GLY A 11 -2.20 -7.26 4.59
C GLY A 11 -1.69 -8.45 3.77
N TRP A 12 -1.15 -9.49 4.42
CA TRP A 12 -0.78 -10.73 3.75
C TRP A 12 -1.98 -11.45 3.14
N LEU A 13 -3.13 -11.44 3.81
CA LEU A 13 -4.36 -12.02 3.25
C LEU A 13 -4.79 -11.29 1.97
N ILE A 14 -4.66 -9.96 1.91
CA ILE A 14 -4.94 -9.18 0.70
C ILE A 14 -4.00 -9.59 -0.44
N VAL A 15 -2.69 -9.68 -0.18
CA VAL A 15 -1.70 -10.08 -1.18
C VAL A 15 -1.98 -11.50 -1.69
N ILE A 16 -2.26 -12.45 -0.79
CA ILE A 16 -2.60 -13.83 -1.15
C ILE A 16 -3.87 -13.86 -2.00
N ALA A 17 -4.89 -13.08 -1.66
CA ALA A 17 -6.12 -12.98 -2.44
C ALA A 17 -5.85 -12.44 -3.86
N MET A 18 -4.95 -11.46 -4.03
CA MET A 18 -4.57 -10.98 -5.36
C MET A 18 -3.92 -12.09 -6.19
N PHE A 19 -3.01 -12.89 -5.64
CA PHE A 19 -2.44 -14.05 -6.35
C PHE A 19 -3.48 -15.10 -6.69
N ALA A 20 -4.38 -15.41 -5.76
CA ALA A 20 -5.46 -16.37 -6.00
C ALA A 20 -6.33 -15.94 -7.17
N VAL A 21 -6.75 -14.67 -7.21
CA VAL A 21 -7.54 -14.12 -8.33
C VAL A 21 -6.73 -14.14 -9.62
N ALA A 22 -5.45 -13.76 -9.61
CA ALA A 22 -4.59 -13.79 -10.79
C ALA A 22 -4.49 -15.21 -11.39
N ILE A 23 -4.36 -16.23 -10.54
CA ILE A 23 -4.30 -17.64 -10.97
C ILE A 23 -5.65 -18.09 -11.53
N MET A 24 -6.75 -17.71 -10.90
CA MET A 24 -8.10 -18.06 -11.37
C MET A 24 -8.41 -17.47 -12.75
N GLU A 25 -7.98 -16.22 -13.00
CA GLU A 25 -8.22 -15.54 -14.28
C GLU A 25 -7.20 -15.93 -15.38
N TRP A 26 -6.12 -16.64 -15.03
CA TRP A 26 -5.00 -16.91 -15.94
C TRP A 26 -5.40 -17.62 -17.25
N SER A 27 -6.28 -18.60 -17.16
CA SER A 27 -6.71 -19.38 -18.33
C SER A 27 -7.68 -18.61 -19.24
N SER A 28 -8.53 -17.77 -18.66
CA SER A 28 -9.55 -16.98 -19.36
C SER A 28 -9.04 -15.63 -19.86
N ALA A 29 -7.92 -15.16 -19.33
CA ALA A 29 -7.36 -13.87 -19.68
C ALA A 29 -6.87 -13.81 -21.14
N PRO A 30 -7.11 -12.68 -21.83
CA PRO A 30 -6.58 -12.46 -23.18
C PRO A 30 -5.05 -12.38 -23.16
N ASP A 31 -4.40 -12.57 -24.32
CA ASP A 31 -2.95 -12.50 -24.43
C ASP A 31 -2.39 -11.09 -24.18
N GLN A 32 -3.22 -10.07 -24.35
CA GLN A 32 -2.89 -8.68 -24.04
C GLN A 32 -3.87 -8.11 -23.03
N ILE A 33 -3.34 -7.64 -21.90
CA ILE A 33 -4.08 -7.06 -20.77
C ILE A 33 -3.63 -5.61 -20.59
N ALA A 34 -4.55 -4.73 -20.20
CA ALA A 34 -4.21 -3.35 -19.86
C ALA A 34 -3.13 -3.32 -18.77
N ALA A 35 -1.99 -2.70 -19.07
CA ALA A 35 -0.85 -2.59 -18.18
C ALA A 35 -0.46 -1.14 -17.88
N HIS A 36 -0.94 -0.20 -18.70
CA HIS A 36 -0.72 1.23 -18.50
C HIS A 36 -1.98 2.03 -18.85
N TRP A 37 -2.18 3.15 -18.14
CA TRP A 37 -3.26 4.11 -18.36
C TRP A 37 -2.70 5.52 -18.41
N ASN A 38 -3.18 6.32 -19.32
CA ASN A 38 -2.82 7.74 -19.45
C ASN A 38 -3.41 8.61 -18.32
N GLY A 39 -3.06 9.89 -18.29
CA GLY A 39 -3.56 10.84 -17.28
C GLY A 39 -5.07 11.07 -17.32
N ALA A 40 -5.77 10.71 -18.41
CA ALA A 40 -7.23 10.72 -18.51
C ALA A 40 -7.88 9.41 -18.02
N GLY A 41 -7.08 8.44 -17.55
CA GLY A 41 -7.56 7.15 -17.03
C GLY A 41 -7.95 6.16 -18.14
N GLN A 42 -7.52 6.38 -19.37
CA GLN A 42 -7.75 5.50 -20.50
C GLN A 42 -6.54 4.59 -20.71
N VAL A 43 -6.79 3.33 -21.13
CA VAL A 43 -5.71 2.39 -21.45
C VAL A 43 -4.92 2.90 -22.65
N ASP A 44 -3.62 3.03 -22.52
CA ASP A 44 -2.67 3.42 -23.57
C ASP A 44 -1.44 2.50 -23.65
N GLY A 45 -1.41 1.43 -22.84
CA GLY A 45 -0.39 0.40 -22.90
C GLY A 45 -0.92 -0.98 -22.50
N TYR A 46 -0.44 -1.99 -23.20
CA TYR A 46 -0.82 -3.38 -22.98
C TYR A 46 0.39 -4.23 -22.65
N GLY A 47 0.19 -5.27 -21.87
CA GLY A 47 1.19 -6.27 -21.52
C GLY A 47 0.65 -7.68 -21.64
N GLY A 48 1.53 -8.68 -21.68
CA GLY A 48 1.14 -10.08 -21.61
C GLY A 48 0.54 -10.47 -20.26
N LYS A 49 0.04 -11.70 -20.15
CA LYS A 49 -0.60 -12.23 -18.93
C LYS A 49 0.24 -12.04 -17.66
N PHE A 50 1.55 -12.21 -17.76
CA PHE A 50 2.44 -11.99 -16.62
C PHE A 50 2.38 -10.53 -16.11
N ALA A 51 2.53 -9.56 -17.01
CA ALA A 51 2.50 -8.14 -16.64
C ALA A 51 1.11 -7.70 -16.16
N GLY A 52 0.04 -8.17 -16.80
CA GLY A 52 -1.33 -7.80 -16.47
C GLY A 52 -1.92 -8.49 -15.23
N LEU A 53 -1.41 -9.68 -14.83
CA LEU A 53 -1.99 -10.42 -13.70
C LEU A 53 -1.02 -10.59 -12.52
N LEU A 54 0.28 -10.76 -12.76
CA LEU A 54 1.21 -11.12 -11.68
C LEU A 54 2.10 -9.96 -11.23
N LEU A 55 2.39 -8.98 -12.09
CA LEU A 55 3.34 -7.92 -11.76
C LEU A 55 2.87 -7.10 -10.54
N VAL A 56 1.59 -6.72 -10.49
CA VAL A 56 1.05 -5.94 -9.36
C VAL A 56 1.07 -6.73 -8.05
N PRO A 57 0.59 -7.98 -7.96
CA PRO A 57 0.74 -8.81 -6.77
C PRO A 57 2.20 -9.01 -6.33
N ILE A 58 3.14 -9.18 -7.26
CA ILE A 58 4.57 -9.30 -6.95
C ILE A 58 5.11 -8.01 -6.33
N ILE A 59 4.82 -6.85 -6.93
CA ILE A 59 5.21 -5.54 -6.39
C ILE A 59 4.58 -5.32 -5.02
N ALA A 60 3.29 -5.67 -4.84
CA ALA A 60 2.60 -5.60 -3.56
C ALA A 60 3.31 -6.45 -2.49
N THR A 61 3.73 -7.67 -2.85
CA THR A 61 4.50 -8.56 -1.96
C THR A 61 5.81 -7.92 -1.52
N LEU A 62 6.58 -7.38 -2.47
CA LEU A 62 7.86 -6.74 -2.17
C LEU A 62 7.70 -5.52 -1.27
N ILE A 63 6.79 -4.62 -1.60
CA ILE A 63 6.54 -3.40 -0.82
C ILE A 63 6.02 -3.79 0.58
N TRP A 64 5.05 -4.70 0.67
CA TRP A 64 4.50 -5.15 1.95
C TRP A 64 5.56 -5.81 2.83
N SER A 65 6.44 -6.64 2.25
CA SER A 65 7.57 -7.27 2.95
C SER A 65 8.54 -6.23 3.49
N LEU A 66 8.95 -5.26 2.67
CA LEU A 66 9.89 -4.20 3.06
C LEU A 66 9.32 -3.32 4.18
N LEU A 67 8.04 -2.94 4.08
CA LEU A 67 7.38 -2.13 5.09
C LEU A 67 7.24 -2.89 6.42
N ASN A 68 6.88 -4.18 6.38
CA ASN A 68 6.82 -5.01 7.58
C ASN A 68 8.19 -5.24 8.21
N PHE A 69 9.22 -5.46 7.39
CA PHE A 69 10.59 -5.56 7.89
C PHE A 69 11.04 -4.25 8.55
N GLY A 70 10.78 -3.10 7.94
CA GLY A 70 11.06 -1.78 8.52
C GLY A 70 10.31 -1.58 9.85
N ALA A 71 9.02 -1.85 9.89
CA ALA A 71 8.22 -1.75 11.11
C ALA A 71 8.74 -2.68 12.24
N TRP A 72 9.18 -3.89 11.90
CA TRP A 72 9.79 -4.83 12.86
C TRP A 72 11.17 -4.35 13.33
N ARG A 73 12.03 -3.88 12.41
CA ARG A 73 13.40 -3.41 12.72
C ARG A 73 13.40 -2.20 13.64
N TYR A 74 12.50 -1.25 13.41
CA TYR A 74 12.41 0.01 14.16
C TYR A 74 11.33 0.01 15.23
N ARG A 75 10.73 -1.13 15.58
CA ARG A 75 9.59 -1.24 16.52
C ARG A 75 9.82 -0.65 17.90
N ARG A 76 11.07 -0.57 18.37
CA ARG A 76 11.44 0.01 19.67
C ARG A 76 11.59 1.53 19.63
N GLN A 77 11.83 2.09 18.43
CA GLN A 77 12.05 3.52 18.23
C GLN A 77 10.73 4.27 17.91
N PHE A 78 9.73 3.54 17.43
CA PHE A 78 8.43 4.11 17.10
C PHE A 78 7.55 4.17 18.35
N ASP A 79 7.10 5.37 18.71
CA ASP A 79 5.99 5.53 19.62
C ASP A 79 4.68 5.01 19.00
N ARG A 80 3.60 4.99 19.77
CA ARG A 80 2.31 4.47 19.32
C ARG A 80 1.75 5.26 18.12
N GLY A 81 1.90 6.59 18.13
CA GLY A 81 1.39 7.47 17.06
C GLY A 81 2.12 7.25 15.75
N VAL A 82 3.46 7.26 15.77
CA VAL A 82 4.29 7.02 14.58
C VAL A 82 4.03 5.64 14.00
N ARG A 83 3.92 4.62 14.87
CA ARG A 83 3.62 3.26 14.42
C ARG A 83 2.27 3.14 13.73
N ASN A 84 1.22 3.75 14.28
CA ASN A 84 -0.12 3.71 13.69
C ASN A 84 -0.15 4.45 12.35
N ALA A 85 0.50 5.62 12.26
CA ALA A 85 0.61 6.38 11.01
C ALA A 85 1.41 5.60 9.94
N PHE A 86 2.46 4.87 10.35
CA PHE A 86 3.22 4.01 9.45
C PHE A 86 2.36 2.87 8.87
N PHE A 87 1.55 2.20 9.70
CA PHE A 87 0.63 1.17 9.19
C PHE A 87 -0.49 1.75 8.32
N LEU A 88 -1.00 2.94 8.67
CA LEU A 88 -1.97 3.63 7.81
C LEU A 88 -1.38 3.87 6.41
N PHE A 89 -0.14 4.36 6.34
CA PHE A 89 0.58 4.56 5.08
C PHE A 89 0.79 3.23 4.32
N ALA A 90 1.22 2.18 5.02
CA ALA A 90 1.44 0.86 4.41
C ALA A 90 0.16 0.27 3.82
N TYR A 91 -0.97 0.41 4.52
CA TYR A 91 -2.27 -0.02 4.00
C TYR A 91 -2.79 0.86 2.87
N ALA A 92 -2.53 2.17 2.89
CA ALA A 92 -2.89 3.05 1.78
C ALA A 92 -2.17 2.65 0.49
N LEU A 93 -0.87 2.29 0.58
CA LEU A 93 -0.12 1.74 -0.56
C LEU A 93 -0.69 0.39 -1.04
N LEU A 94 -1.03 -0.50 -0.10
CA LEU A 94 -1.61 -1.80 -0.45
C LEU A 94 -2.98 -1.65 -1.11
N LEU A 95 -3.82 -0.73 -0.63
CA LEU A 95 -5.11 -0.41 -1.23
C LEU A 95 -4.96 0.16 -2.64
N LEU A 96 -3.98 1.05 -2.87
CA LEU A 96 -3.69 1.55 -4.20
C LEU A 96 -3.31 0.42 -5.16
N GLN A 97 -2.43 -0.49 -4.75
CA GLN A 97 -2.04 -1.65 -5.56
C GLN A 97 -3.22 -2.59 -5.80
N GLY A 98 -4.06 -2.82 -4.79
CA GLY A 98 -5.30 -3.57 -4.93
C GLY A 98 -6.28 -2.93 -5.91
N SER A 99 -6.38 -1.60 -5.92
CA SER A 99 -7.21 -0.85 -6.87
C SER A 99 -6.70 -0.98 -8.30
N LEU A 100 -5.37 -0.89 -8.52
CA LEU A 100 -4.75 -1.13 -9.82
C LEU A 100 -5.01 -2.56 -10.31
N PHE A 101 -4.81 -3.54 -9.43
CA PHE A 101 -5.08 -4.93 -9.75
C PHE A 101 -6.56 -5.17 -10.07
N ALA A 102 -7.49 -4.59 -9.31
CA ALA A 102 -8.91 -4.66 -9.59
C ALA A 102 -9.26 -4.08 -10.97
N ALA A 103 -8.63 -2.97 -11.37
CA ALA A 103 -8.79 -2.39 -12.70
C ALA A 103 -8.35 -3.36 -13.81
N GLN A 104 -7.22 -4.05 -13.63
CA GLN A 104 -6.74 -5.08 -14.56
C GLN A 104 -7.70 -6.25 -14.66
N ILE A 105 -8.22 -6.75 -13.54
CA ILE A 105 -9.20 -7.86 -13.52
C ILE A 105 -10.52 -7.45 -14.19
N LEU A 106 -11.00 -6.23 -13.94
CA LEU A 106 -12.20 -5.73 -14.61
C LEU A 106 -12.00 -5.64 -16.13
N TYR A 107 -10.81 -5.19 -16.56
CA TYR A 107 -10.45 -5.19 -17.97
C TYR A 107 -10.45 -6.61 -18.57
N VAL A 108 -9.85 -7.59 -17.91
CA VAL A 108 -9.84 -9.01 -18.32
C VAL A 108 -11.27 -9.54 -18.50
N ARG A 109 -12.20 -9.10 -17.66
CA ARG A 109 -13.63 -9.47 -17.72
C ARG A 109 -14.44 -8.65 -18.74
N GLY A 110 -13.78 -7.81 -19.55
CA GLY A 110 -14.41 -7.04 -20.64
C GLY A 110 -15.06 -5.72 -20.20
N PHE A 111 -14.82 -5.27 -18.95
CA PHE A 111 -15.30 -3.95 -18.51
C PHE A 111 -14.35 -2.84 -18.94
N VAL A 112 -14.86 -1.89 -19.71
CA VAL A 112 -14.12 -0.66 -20.02
C VAL A 112 -14.39 0.36 -18.92
N ILE A 113 -13.37 0.63 -18.13
CA ILE A 113 -13.48 1.54 -16.98
C ILE A 113 -12.41 2.64 -17.08
N ASN A 114 -12.78 3.83 -16.65
CA ASN A 114 -11.82 4.88 -16.41
C ASN A 114 -11.12 4.62 -15.06
N VAL A 115 -9.83 4.25 -15.12
CA VAL A 115 -9.05 3.85 -13.96
C VAL A 115 -8.90 4.96 -12.91
N THR A 116 -9.05 6.22 -13.30
CA THR A 116 -8.96 7.37 -12.38
C THR A 116 -9.98 7.28 -11.25
N TYR A 117 -11.19 6.77 -11.51
CA TYR A 117 -12.21 6.58 -10.48
C TYR A 117 -11.89 5.46 -9.49
N ILE A 118 -11.06 4.50 -9.90
CA ILE A 118 -10.63 3.39 -9.04
C ILE A 118 -9.38 3.76 -8.25
N ILE A 119 -8.40 4.42 -8.88
CA ILE A 119 -7.12 4.78 -8.27
C ILE A 119 -7.22 6.06 -7.45
N GLY A 120 -8.06 7.02 -7.86
CA GLY A 120 -8.19 8.33 -7.21
C GLY A 120 -8.38 8.25 -5.70
N PRO A 121 -9.34 7.47 -5.17
CA PRO A 121 -9.52 7.29 -3.74
C PRO A 121 -8.26 6.76 -3.05
N GLY A 122 -7.53 5.81 -3.66
CA GLY A 122 -6.28 5.27 -3.13
C GLY A 122 -5.19 6.33 -2.98
N LEU A 123 -5.06 7.21 -3.97
CA LEU A 123 -4.12 8.34 -3.91
C LEU A 123 -4.48 9.31 -2.77
N VAL A 124 -5.77 9.66 -2.61
CA VAL A 124 -6.22 10.52 -1.51
C VAL A 124 -5.85 9.90 -0.16
N PHE A 125 -6.07 8.60 0.03
CA PHE A 125 -5.66 7.91 1.25
C PHE A 125 -4.16 7.97 1.50
N ILE A 126 -3.32 7.86 0.48
CA ILE A 126 -1.87 8.01 0.61
C ILE A 126 -1.51 9.41 1.11
N PHE A 127 -2.09 10.47 0.53
CA PHE A 127 -1.82 11.85 0.97
C PHE A 127 -2.23 12.07 2.43
N ILE A 128 -3.38 11.56 2.84
CA ILE A 128 -3.83 11.61 4.24
C ILE A 128 -2.85 10.86 5.15
N ALA A 129 -2.42 9.66 4.77
CA ALA A 129 -1.51 8.85 5.55
C ALA A 129 -0.12 9.51 5.71
N VAL A 130 0.40 10.09 4.63
CA VAL A 130 1.67 10.86 4.66
C VAL A 130 1.52 12.09 5.55
N GLY A 131 0.42 12.85 5.42
CA GLY A 131 0.13 14.00 6.28
C GLY A 131 0.10 13.61 7.77
N CYS A 132 -0.59 12.52 8.11
CA CYS A 132 -0.59 11.98 9.47
C CYS A 132 0.82 11.63 9.95
N LEU A 133 1.63 10.96 9.11
CA LEU A 133 2.99 10.57 9.47
C LEU A 133 3.86 11.80 9.77
N VAL A 134 3.79 12.83 8.92
CA VAL A 134 4.53 14.09 9.10
C VAL A 134 4.10 14.80 10.38
N VAL A 135 2.79 14.91 10.64
CA VAL A 135 2.28 15.56 11.86
C VAL A 135 2.74 14.82 13.12
N PHE A 136 2.67 13.48 13.13
CA PHE A 136 3.13 12.70 14.28
C PHE A 136 4.64 12.82 14.50
N ALA A 137 5.44 12.79 13.41
CA ALA A 137 6.88 12.96 13.50
C ALA A 137 7.26 14.38 14.02
N ALA A 138 6.60 15.42 13.52
CA ALA A 138 6.81 16.80 13.97
C ALA A 138 6.45 16.99 15.46
N ARG A 139 5.29 16.45 15.89
CA ARG A 139 4.89 16.50 17.32
C ARG A 139 5.86 15.79 18.23
N LYS A 140 6.45 14.68 17.80
CA LYS A 140 7.47 13.97 18.55
C LYS A 140 8.70 14.86 18.74
N LYS A 141 9.22 15.45 17.66
CA LYS A 141 10.38 16.33 17.69
C LYS A 141 10.18 17.56 18.62
N LEU A 142 8.98 18.16 18.58
CA LEU A 142 8.64 19.29 19.46
C LEU A 142 8.64 18.89 20.95
N ARG A 143 8.14 17.70 21.28
CA ARG A 143 8.18 17.19 22.66
C ARG A 143 9.60 16.95 23.16
N GLU A 144 10.47 16.40 22.32
CA GLU A 144 11.87 16.16 22.68
C GLU A 144 12.63 17.46 22.93
N ASN A 145 12.33 18.54 22.19
CA ASN A 145 12.95 19.83 22.36
C ASN A 145 12.43 20.64 23.58
N HIS A 146 11.27 20.28 24.14
CA HIS A 146 10.66 20.98 25.28
C HIS A 146 10.91 20.27 26.64
N VAL A 147 11.64 19.17 26.69
CA VAL A 147 12.08 18.58 27.94
C VAL A 147 13.31 19.35 28.41
N PRO A 148 13.23 20.15 29.49
CA PRO A 148 14.41 20.85 30.03
C PRO A 148 15.47 19.84 30.43
N PRO A 149 16.77 20.12 30.22
CA PRO A 149 17.82 19.28 30.71
C PRO A 149 17.63 19.16 32.23
N PHE A 150 17.67 17.92 32.75
CA PHE A 150 17.51 17.62 34.16
C PHE A 150 18.32 18.60 34.99
N SER A 151 17.63 19.37 35.83
CA SER A 151 18.32 20.05 36.94
C SER A 151 18.93 18.96 37.81
N THR A 152 20.25 18.85 37.81
CA THR A 152 20.97 18.02 38.76
C THR A 152 20.59 18.49 40.18
N PRO A 153 20.08 17.62 41.06
CA PRO A 153 19.84 18.01 42.42
C PRO A 153 21.21 18.36 43.06
N THR A 154 21.32 19.59 43.56
CA THR A 154 22.43 20.05 44.40
C THR A 154 22.39 19.40 45.78
#